data_93a7f525af197df449b5272c539744bf
#
_entry.id   93a7f525af197df449b5272c539744bf
#
_cell.length_a   1.000
_cell.length_b   1.000
_cell.length_c   1.000
_cell.angle_alpha   90.00
_cell.angle_beta   90.00
_cell.angle_gamma   90.00
#
_symmetry.space_group_name_H-M   'P 1'
#
loop_
_entity.id
_entity.type
_entity.pdbx_description
1 polymer ?
#
loop_
_entity_poly.entity_id
_entity_poly.type
_entity_poly.pdbx_seq_one_letter_code
_entity_poly.pdbx_strand_id
1 'polypeptide(L)'
;VTARRVVVALVAALAVYFVLLGERAWWLLTSGRPVLIGLGVGVLILPFLGGYLVIRELQFGLATQRLARELDAAGGLPVDDLPRRPSGRPDRAAADARFAQRQAEVEAAPDDWRTWFRLGVAYGDAGDTRRGRAAMRHAVRLHASGGPTVR
;
A
#
# COMPACT_ATOMS: atom_id res chain seq x y z
N VAL A 1 -16.61 -1.58 -20.63
CA VAL A 1 -17.98 -1.93 -20.16
C VAL A 1 -17.95 -3.17 -19.27
N THR A 2 -17.12 -4.16 -19.58
CA THR A 2 -17.05 -5.45 -18.87
C THR A 2 -16.43 -5.32 -17.47
N ALA A 3 -15.36 -4.54 -17.30
CA ALA A 3 -14.69 -4.36 -16.02
C ALA A 3 -15.61 -3.71 -14.96
N ARG A 4 -16.38 -2.69 -15.34
CA ARG A 4 -17.33 -2.06 -14.43
C ARG A 4 -18.43 -3.02 -13.96
N ARG A 5 -18.93 -3.87 -14.85
CA ARG A 5 -19.95 -4.88 -14.51
C ARG A 5 -19.39 -5.92 -13.54
N VAL A 6 -18.14 -6.37 -13.76
CA VAL A 6 -17.47 -7.31 -12.85
C VAL A 6 -17.27 -6.68 -11.47
N VAL A 7 -16.82 -5.44 -11.38
CA VAL A 7 -16.67 -4.72 -10.11
C VAL A 7 -18.00 -4.59 -9.38
N VAL A 8 -19.06 -4.19 -10.08
CA VAL A 8 -20.42 -4.08 -9.49
C VAL A 8 -20.91 -5.43 -8.99
N ALA A 9 -20.71 -6.50 -9.77
CA ALA A 9 -21.10 -7.86 -9.36
C ALA A 9 -20.34 -8.33 -8.11
N LEU A 10 -19.02 -8.05 -8.05
CA LEU A 10 -18.21 -8.39 -6.87
C LEU A 10 -18.63 -7.60 -5.62
N VAL A 11 -18.92 -6.30 -5.77
CA VAL A 11 -19.41 -5.47 -4.66
C VAL A 11 -20.78 -5.96 -4.19
N ALA A 12 -21.68 -6.30 -5.12
CA ALA A 12 -22.99 -6.85 -4.77
C ALA A 12 -22.88 -8.20 -4.05
N ALA A 13 -22.02 -9.09 -4.55
CA ALA A 13 -21.77 -10.38 -3.90
C ALA A 13 -21.18 -10.20 -2.48
N LEU A 14 -20.26 -9.24 -2.31
CA LEU A 14 -19.69 -8.91 -1.02
C LEU A 14 -20.75 -8.35 -0.06
N ALA A 15 -21.64 -7.48 -0.55
CA ALA A 15 -22.73 -6.93 0.25
C ALA A 15 -23.69 -8.04 0.73
N VAL A 16 -24.07 -8.95 -0.17
CA VAL A 16 -24.90 -10.13 0.19
C VAL A 16 -24.20 -11.00 1.22
N TYR A 17 -22.90 -11.26 1.03
CA TYR A 17 -22.09 -11.99 1.99
C TYR A 17 -22.11 -11.35 3.39
N PHE A 18 -21.94 -10.03 3.48
CA PHE A 18 -21.99 -9.32 4.76
C PHE A 18 -23.36 -9.36 5.43
N VAL A 19 -24.44 -9.30 4.66
CA VAL A 19 -25.81 -9.45 5.19
C VAL A 19 -25.99 -10.84 5.79
N LEU A 20 -25.64 -11.89 5.06
CA LEU A 20 -25.74 -13.27 5.54
C LEU A 20 -24.87 -13.53 6.77
N LEU A 21 -23.66 -12.94 6.78
CA LEU A 21 -22.75 -13.04 7.93
C LEU A 21 -23.33 -12.34 9.16
N GLY A 22 -23.95 -11.18 8.98
CA GLY A 22 -24.64 -10.43 10.03
C GLY A 22 -25.81 -11.19 10.63
N GLU A 23 -26.63 -11.81 9.80
CA GLU A 23 -27.73 -12.68 10.25
C GLU A 23 -27.22 -13.85 11.11
N ARG A 24 -26.17 -14.52 10.65
CA ARG A 24 -25.58 -15.64 11.41
C ARG A 24 -24.96 -15.17 12.72
N ALA A 25 -24.27 -14.06 12.72
CA ALA A 25 -23.71 -13.48 13.93
C ALA A 25 -24.81 -13.08 14.92
N TRP A 26 -25.89 -12.46 14.45
CA TRP A 26 -27.03 -12.10 15.27
C TRP A 26 -27.67 -13.33 15.94
N TRP A 27 -27.90 -14.40 15.19
CA TRP A 27 -28.44 -15.65 15.72
C TRP A 27 -27.50 -16.27 16.78
N LEU A 28 -26.18 -16.23 16.57
CA LEU A 28 -25.21 -16.73 17.54
C LEU A 28 -25.22 -15.90 18.82
N LEU A 29 -25.29 -14.56 18.71
CA LEU A 29 -25.30 -13.63 19.85
C LEU A 29 -26.58 -13.77 20.70
N THR A 30 -27.69 -14.08 20.06
CA THR A 30 -29.00 -14.22 20.74
C THR A 30 -29.29 -15.66 21.25
N SER A 31 -28.37 -16.59 21.03
CA SER A 31 -28.52 -17.99 21.39
C SER A 31 -28.57 -18.30 22.90
N GLY A 32 -28.15 -17.33 23.75
CA GLY A 32 -28.07 -17.50 25.21
C GLY A 32 -26.93 -18.42 25.70
N ARG A 33 -26.16 -19.00 24.80
CA ARG A 33 -25.05 -19.92 25.12
C ARG A 33 -23.69 -19.14 25.05
N PRO A 34 -22.89 -19.09 26.15
CA PRO A 34 -21.66 -18.29 26.19
C PRO A 34 -20.68 -18.62 25.06
N VAL A 35 -20.54 -19.88 24.70
CA VAL A 35 -19.65 -20.34 23.63
C VAL A 35 -20.09 -19.80 22.26
N LEU A 36 -21.41 -19.83 21.98
CA LEU A 36 -21.96 -19.34 20.71
C LEU A 36 -21.91 -17.81 20.64
N ILE A 37 -22.11 -17.13 21.76
CA ILE A 37 -21.94 -15.67 21.85
C ILE A 37 -20.50 -15.30 21.54
N GLY A 38 -19.52 -15.97 22.12
CA GLY A 38 -18.10 -15.75 21.83
C GLY A 38 -17.76 -15.96 20.35
N LEU A 39 -18.33 -17.01 19.74
CA LEU A 39 -18.16 -17.27 18.31
C LEU A 39 -18.81 -16.17 17.46
N GLY A 40 -20.01 -15.71 17.80
CA GLY A 40 -20.70 -14.62 17.12
C GLY A 40 -19.91 -13.31 17.14
N VAL A 41 -19.31 -12.97 18.29
CA VAL A 41 -18.40 -11.80 18.42
C VAL A 41 -17.19 -11.96 17.51
N GLY A 42 -16.54 -13.13 17.50
CA GLY A 42 -15.41 -13.41 16.62
C GLY A 42 -15.73 -13.26 15.14
N VAL A 43 -16.89 -13.78 14.72
CA VAL A 43 -17.40 -13.68 13.34
C VAL A 43 -17.62 -12.21 12.93
N LEU A 44 -18.07 -11.35 13.86
CA LEU A 44 -18.24 -9.91 13.58
C LEU A 44 -16.91 -9.14 13.55
N ILE A 45 -15.99 -9.46 14.46
CA ILE A 45 -14.70 -8.72 14.54
C ILE A 45 -13.89 -8.89 13.27
N LEU A 46 -13.86 -10.08 12.65
CA LEU A 46 -13.04 -10.37 11.48
C LEU A 46 -13.31 -9.45 10.27
N PRO A 47 -14.57 -9.24 9.83
CA PRO A 47 -14.84 -8.32 8.72
C PRO A 47 -14.52 -6.88 9.04
N PHE A 48 -14.71 -6.41 10.29
CA PHE A 48 -14.31 -5.06 10.67
C PHE A 48 -12.79 -4.89 10.64
N LEU A 49 -12.04 -5.87 11.15
CA LEU A 49 -10.59 -5.86 11.08
C LEU A 49 -10.10 -5.92 9.63
N GLY A 50 -10.69 -6.79 8.80
CA GLY A 50 -10.39 -6.89 7.38
C GLY A 50 -10.67 -5.57 6.65
N GLY A 51 -11.84 -4.98 6.87
CA GLY A 51 -12.21 -3.67 6.32
C GLY A 51 -11.25 -2.55 6.71
N TYR A 52 -10.88 -2.49 7.99
CA TYR A 52 -9.88 -1.54 8.48
C TYR A 52 -8.53 -1.68 7.76
N LEU A 53 -8.04 -2.92 7.61
CA LEU A 53 -6.77 -3.18 6.94
C LEU A 53 -6.83 -2.79 5.45
N VAL A 54 -7.95 -3.09 4.76
CA VAL A 54 -8.16 -2.71 3.36
C VAL A 54 -8.19 -1.18 3.21
N ILE A 55 -8.93 -0.46 4.05
CA ILE A 55 -9.01 1.00 4.01
C ILE A 55 -7.62 1.61 4.23
N ARG A 56 -6.88 1.11 5.20
CA ARG A 56 -5.51 1.57 5.49
C ARG A 56 -4.56 1.34 4.31
N GLU A 57 -4.67 0.20 3.65
CA GLU A 57 -3.85 -0.12 2.46
C GLU A 57 -4.22 0.77 1.27
N LEU A 58 -5.52 1.01 1.05
CA LEU A 58 -5.99 1.92 0.00
C LEU A 58 -5.51 3.37 0.25
N GLN A 59 -5.60 3.86 1.47
CA GLN A 59 -5.11 5.19 1.84
C GLN A 59 -3.61 5.32 1.58
N PHE A 60 -2.82 4.31 1.94
CA PHE A 60 -1.40 4.27 1.64
C PHE A 60 -1.13 4.27 0.13
N GLY A 61 -1.84 3.44 -0.64
CA GLY A 61 -1.72 3.40 -2.10
C GLY A 61 -2.05 4.74 -2.76
N LEU A 62 -3.15 5.38 -2.35
CA LEU A 62 -3.56 6.70 -2.87
C LEU A 62 -2.54 7.79 -2.50
N ALA A 63 -2.03 7.79 -1.28
CA ALA A 63 -1.00 8.73 -0.85
C ALA A 63 0.29 8.56 -1.68
N THR A 64 0.77 7.33 -1.84
CA THR A 64 1.95 7.03 -2.66
C THR A 64 1.75 7.43 -4.12
N GLN A 65 0.56 7.18 -4.69
CA GLN A 65 0.23 7.58 -6.06
C GLN A 65 0.19 9.10 -6.22
N ARG A 66 -0.26 9.84 -5.20
CA ARG A 66 -0.22 11.30 -5.19
C ARG A 66 1.22 11.80 -5.22
N LEU A 67 2.08 11.29 -4.35
CA LEU A 67 3.50 11.63 -4.33
C LEU A 67 4.18 11.33 -5.68
N ALA A 68 3.88 10.18 -6.29
CA ALA A 68 4.39 9.82 -7.60
C ALA A 68 4.02 10.86 -8.67
N ARG A 69 2.74 11.29 -8.69
CA ARG A 69 2.28 12.32 -9.66
C ARG A 69 2.93 13.69 -9.41
N GLU A 70 3.11 14.08 -8.17
CA GLU A 70 3.78 15.34 -7.82
C GLU A 70 5.26 15.30 -8.23
N LEU A 71 5.92 14.16 -8.03
CA LEU A 71 7.31 13.95 -8.41
C LEU A 71 7.48 13.90 -9.94
N ASP A 72 6.53 13.29 -10.65
CA ASP A 72 6.49 13.22 -12.11
C ASP A 72 6.32 14.62 -12.72
N ALA A 73 5.38 15.41 -12.20
CA ALA A 73 5.17 16.79 -12.62
C ALA A 73 6.41 17.69 -12.43
N ALA A 74 7.25 17.37 -11.45
CA ALA A 74 8.53 18.03 -11.20
C ALA A 74 9.70 17.42 -12.00
N GLY A 75 9.47 16.43 -12.87
CA GLY A 75 10.50 15.74 -13.65
C GLY A 75 11.44 14.88 -12.81
N GLY A 76 11.09 14.60 -11.55
CA GLY A 76 11.94 13.88 -10.59
C GLY A 76 11.59 12.40 -10.40
N LEU A 77 10.60 11.89 -11.14
CA LEU A 77 10.21 10.48 -11.04
C LEU A 77 11.33 9.58 -11.62
N PRO A 78 11.74 8.52 -10.90
CA PRO A 78 12.72 7.59 -11.43
C PRO A 78 12.24 6.94 -12.73
N VAL A 79 13.07 6.99 -13.77
CA VAL A 79 12.80 6.30 -15.03
C VAL A 79 13.09 4.81 -14.84
N ASP A 80 12.20 3.96 -15.34
CA ASP A 80 12.38 2.51 -15.35
C ASP A 80 13.23 2.10 -16.56
N ASP A 81 14.54 2.41 -16.51
CA ASP A 81 15.53 2.14 -17.56
C ASP A 81 16.55 1.08 -17.17
N LEU A 82 16.30 0.35 -16.06
CA LEU A 82 17.19 -0.72 -15.61
C LEU A 82 17.21 -1.89 -16.62
N PRO A 83 18.41 -2.39 -16.97
CA PRO A 83 18.53 -3.61 -17.74
C PRO A 83 17.74 -4.75 -17.07
N ARG A 84 17.02 -5.54 -17.86
CA ARG A 84 16.22 -6.64 -17.31
C ARG A 84 16.83 -7.98 -17.71
N ARG A 85 16.76 -8.93 -16.80
CA ARG A 85 17.10 -10.33 -17.06
C ARG A 85 16.03 -11.00 -17.91
N PRO A 86 16.30 -12.18 -18.50
CA PRO A 86 15.30 -12.94 -19.24
C PRO A 86 14.03 -13.26 -18.43
N SER A 87 14.12 -13.26 -17.08
CA SER A 87 12.99 -13.44 -16.17
C SER A 87 12.11 -12.19 -16.00
N GLY A 88 12.42 -11.06 -16.67
CA GLY A 88 11.75 -9.78 -16.53
C GLY A 88 12.13 -8.96 -15.29
N ARG A 89 12.95 -9.51 -14.40
CA ARG A 89 13.44 -8.79 -13.21
C ARG A 89 14.59 -7.87 -13.57
N PRO A 90 14.78 -6.73 -12.87
CA PRO A 90 15.95 -5.88 -13.03
C PRO A 90 17.26 -6.66 -12.86
N ASP A 91 18.28 -6.22 -13.56
CA ASP A 91 19.63 -6.74 -13.34
C ASP A 91 20.11 -6.35 -11.94
N ARG A 92 20.74 -7.32 -11.24
CA ARG A 92 21.09 -7.15 -9.83
C ARG A 92 22.17 -6.09 -9.63
N ALA A 93 23.20 -6.12 -10.45
CA ALA A 93 24.31 -5.17 -10.33
C ALA A 93 23.86 -3.73 -10.62
N ALA A 94 22.98 -3.55 -11.63
CA ALA A 94 22.40 -2.26 -11.96
C ALA A 94 21.45 -1.76 -10.86
N ALA A 95 20.65 -2.64 -10.26
CA ALA A 95 19.77 -2.31 -9.14
C ALA A 95 20.57 -1.93 -7.88
N ASP A 96 21.65 -2.65 -7.56
CA ASP A 96 22.52 -2.37 -6.41
C ASP A 96 23.25 -1.02 -6.59
N ALA A 97 23.74 -0.71 -7.78
CA ALA A 97 24.36 0.59 -8.09
C ALA A 97 23.36 1.74 -7.93
N ARG A 98 22.14 1.59 -8.47
CA ARG A 98 21.07 2.58 -8.30
C ARG A 98 20.69 2.76 -6.84
N PHE A 99 20.61 1.66 -6.09
CA PHE A 99 20.31 1.70 -4.67
C PHE A 99 21.35 2.54 -3.90
N ALA A 100 22.66 2.30 -4.13
CA ALA A 100 23.73 3.06 -3.47
C ALA A 100 23.60 4.58 -3.77
N GLN A 101 23.31 4.96 -5.01
CA GLN A 101 23.07 6.36 -5.40
C GLN A 101 21.88 6.96 -4.63
N ARG A 102 20.74 6.25 -4.56
CA ARG A 102 19.53 6.75 -3.88
C ARG A 102 19.71 6.82 -2.36
N GLN A 103 20.52 5.93 -1.80
CA GLN A 103 20.90 6.00 -0.39
C GLN A 103 21.71 7.27 -0.11
N ALA A 104 22.71 7.59 -0.93
CA ALA A 104 23.49 8.81 -0.77
C ALA A 104 22.61 10.09 -0.92
N GLU A 105 21.60 10.08 -1.79
CA GLU A 105 20.63 11.20 -1.89
C GLU A 105 19.84 11.39 -0.58
N VAL A 106 19.44 10.32 0.07
CA VAL A 106 18.76 10.40 1.37
C VAL A 106 19.69 10.89 2.47
N GLU A 107 20.95 10.46 2.47
CA GLU A 107 21.96 10.94 3.43
C GLU A 107 22.25 12.44 3.27
N ALA A 108 22.23 12.94 2.03
CA ALA A 108 22.41 14.36 1.72
C ALA A 108 21.17 15.23 2.05
N ALA A 109 19.96 14.68 1.94
CA ALA A 109 18.70 15.39 2.19
C ALA A 109 17.69 14.49 2.92
N PRO A 110 17.89 14.20 4.21
CA PRO A 110 17.05 13.23 4.96
C PRO A 110 15.61 13.73 5.21
N ASP A 111 15.39 15.03 5.15
CA ASP A 111 14.07 15.64 5.38
C ASP A 111 13.27 15.87 4.08
N ASP A 112 13.85 15.58 2.92
CA ASP A 112 13.12 15.65 1.64
C ASP A 112 12.41 14.33 1.34
N TRP A 113 11.08 14.38 1.29
CA TRP A 113 10.25 13.23 0.95
C TRP A 113 10.56 12.62 -0.42
N ARG A 114 11.10 13.41 -1.36
CA ARG A 114 11.43 12.97 -2.73
C ARG A 114 12.58 11.98 -2.74
N THR A 115 13.59 12.19 -1.90
CA THR A 115 14.72 11.26 -1.78
C THR A 115 14.27 9.92 -1.21
N TRP A 116 13.42 9.93 -0.19
CA TRP A 116 12.85 8.73 0.38
C TRP A 116 11.91 7.98 -0.57
N PHE A 117 11.16 8.72 -1.40
CA PHE A 117 10.33 8.10 -2.43
C PHE A 117 11.20 7.35 -3.44
N ARG A 118 12.25 8.00 -3.98
CA ARG A 118 13.19 7.38 -4.93
C ARG A 118 13.93 6.19 -4.32
N LEU A 119 14.33 6.27 -3.05
CA LEU A 119 14.91 5.14 -2.33
C LEU A 119 13.92 3.98 -2.20
N GLY A 120 12.64 4.27 -1.94
CA GLY A 120 11.59 3.27 -1.89
C GLY A 120 11.43 2.50 -3.21
N VAL A 121 11.51 3.18 -4.34
CA VAL A 121 11.52 2.57 -5.69
C VAL A 121 12.75 1.68 -5.85
N ALA A 122 13.94 2.17 -5.51
CA ALA A 122 15.20 1.41 -5.63
C ALA A 122 15.20 0.13 -4.77
N TYR A 123 14.60 0.15 -3.59
CA TYR A 123 14.38 -1.07 -2.82
C TYR A 123 13.48 -2.07 -3.54
N GLY A 124 12.43 -1.57 -4.23
CA GLY A 124 11.55 -2.40 -5.06
C GLY A 124 12.31 -3.08 -6.20
N ASP A 125 13.17 -2.34 -6.90
CA ASP A 125 14.03 -2.84 -7.98
C ASP A 125 15.02 -3.91 -7.49
N ALA A 126 15.55 -3.73 -6.28
CA ALA A 126 16.41 -4.70 -5.60
C ALA A 126 15.64 -5.91 -5.02
N GLY A 127 14.29 -5.90 -5.07
CA GLY A 127 13.43 -6.97 -4.56
C GLY A 127 13.14 -6.91 -3.06
N ASP A 128 13.59 -5.87 -2.34
CA ASP A 128 13.28 -5.65 -0.92
C ASP A 128 11.99 -4.84 -0.75
N THR A 129 10.87 -5.50 -0.96
CA THR A 129 9.53 -4.87 -0.84
C THR A 129 9.24 -4.38 0.58
N ARG A 130 9.81 -4.99 1.61
CA ARG A 130 9.58 -4.60 3.00
C ARG A 130 10.22 -3.23 3.31
N ARG A 131 11.49 -3.06 2.95
CA ARG A 131 12.21 -1.79 3.13
C ARG A 131 11.67 -0.73 2.18
N GLY A 132 11.32 -1.09 0.95
CA GLY A 132 10.66 -0.20 0.00
C GLY A 132 9.38 0.40 0.55
N ARG A 133 8.49 -0.43 1.12
CA ARG A 133 7.27 0.07 1.78
C ARG A 133 7.55 0.93 3.02
N ALA A 134 8.62 0.64 3.76
CA ALA A 134 9.00 1.46 4.91
C ALA A 134 9.48 2.86 4.47
N ALA A 135 10.31 2.94 3.42
CA ALA A 135 10.78 4.20 2.82
C ALA A 135 9.60 5.02 2.26
N MET A 136 8.67 4.38 1.54
CA MET A 136 7.46 5.05 1.02
C MET A 136 6.58 5.60 2.13
N ARG A 137 6.38 4.85 3.23
CA ARG A 137 5.64 5.37 4.41
C ARG A 137 6.35 6.57 5.04
N HIS A 138 7.68 6.58 5.04
CA HIS A 138 8.45 7.72 5.55
C HIS A 138 8.27 8.93 4.64
N ALA A 139 8.38 8.76 3.32
CA ALA A 139 8.11 9.82 2.34
C ALA A 139 6.71 10.44 2.51
N VAL A 140 5.68 9.61 2.68
CA VAL A 140 4.31 10.08 2.90
C VAL A 140 4.21 10.90 4.20
N ARG A 141 4.87 10.48 5.27
CA ARG A 141 4.87 11.26 6.53
C ARG A 141 5.59 12.61 6.38
N LEU A 142 6.77 12.63 5.77
CA LEU A 142 7.52 13.86 5.53
C LEU A 142 6.73 14.85 4.68
N HIS A 143 6.08 14.36 3.62
CA HIS A 143 5.23 15.19 2.78
C HIS A 143 4.05 15.78 3.57
N ALA A 144 3.40 14.98 4.42
CA ALA A 144 2.28 15.42 5.25
C ALA A 144 2.69 16.43 6.34
N SER A 145 3.93 16.36 6.84
CA SER A 145 4.47 17.31 7.83
C SER A 145 4.96 18.64 7.23
N GLY A 146 4.77 18.86 5.91
CA GLY A 146 5.19 20.09 5.24
C GLY A 146 6.69 20.16 5.02
N GLY A 147 7.34 19.02 4.72
CA GLY A 147 8.73 18.97 4.33
C GLY A 147 9.06 20.00 3.25
N PRO A 148 10.31 20.49 3.14
CA PRO A 148 10.67 21.68 2.40
C PRO A 148 10.15 21.63 0.96
N THR A 149 9.15 22.45 0.66
CA THR A 149 8.76 22.80 -0.70
C THR A 149 9.85 23.70 -1.24
N VAL A 150 10.76 23.12 -2.00
CA VAL A 150 11.70 23.93 -2.80
C VAL A 150 10.84 24.76 -3.76
N ARG A 151 10.84 26.06 -3.54
CA ARG A 151 10.32 27.05 -4.51
C ARG A 151 11.24 27.11 -5.72
#